data_e22e71adbc40e3859e4645ffe3c3d431
#
_entry.id   e22e71adbc40e3859e4645ffe3c3d431
#
_cell.length_a   1.000
_cell.length_b   1.000
_cell.length_c   1.000
_cell.angle_alpha   90.00
_cell.angle_beta   90.00
_cell.angle_gamma   90.00
#
_symmetry.space_group_name_H-M   'P 1'
#
loop_
_entity.id
_entity.type
_entity.pdbx_description
1 polymer ?
#
loop_
_entity_poly.entity_id
_entity_poly.type
_entity_poly.pdbx_seq_one_letter_code
_entity_poly.pdbx_strand_id
1 'polypeptide(L)'
;DVYRPAAIDQLKLLGEQIKVDVYSEEGSKDPVSISKNSLKYAKENKKNIVIIDTAGRLAIDDVLMNEIGNIKDATNPGEILFVVDSMTGQDAVNTAKAFNDVLNFDGVVLTKLDGDTRGGAALTIKSVVNKPIKFIGNGEKLDAIDIFYPERMADRILGMGDVVSLVERAQDVYDEKKARELSKKIAKNKFGFDYFLNQINQIK
;
A
#
# COMPACT_ATOMS: atom_id res chain seq x y z
N ASP A 1 9.47 1.91 -13.69
CA ASP A 1 8.66 1.64 -14.90
C ASP A 1 9.09 2.60 -16.03
N VAL A 2 9.82 2.10 -17.01
CA VAL A 2 10.33 2.90 -18.15
C VAL A 2 9.35 3.01 -19.31
N TYR A 3 8.24 2.27 -19.25
CA TYR A 3 7.27 2.17 -20.33
C TYR A 3 6.16 3.21 -20.24
N ARG A 4 5.96 3.80 -19.05
CA ARG A 4 4.91 4.78 -18.77
C ARG A 4 5.50 6.08 -18.23
N PRO A 5 5.76 7.07 -19.09
CA PRO A 5 6.33 8.36 -18.65
C PRO A 5 5.52 9.02 -17.53
N ALA A 6 4.20 8.97 -17.61
CA ALA A 6 3.32 9.53 -16.59
C ALA A 6 3.51 8.90 -15.20
N ALA A 7 3.93 7.62 -15.12
CA ALA A 7 4.21 6.96 -13.85
C ALA A 7 5.48 7.52 -13.18
N ILE A 8 6.48 7.90 -13.98
CA ILE A 8 7.71 8.54 -13.48
C ILE A 8 7.38 9.90 -12.87
N ASP A 9 6.58 10.72 -13.58
CA ASP A 9 6.18 12.04 -13.10
C ASP A 9 5.31 11.94 -11.83
N GLN A 10 4.41 10.96 -11.79
CA GLN A 10 3.61 10.68 -10.60
C GLN A 10 4.49 10.29 -9.41
N LEU A 11 5.49 9.43 -9.61
CA LEU A 11 6.39 9.02 -8.54
C LEU A 11 7.21 10.21 -8.02
N LYS A 12 7.70 11.10 -8.92
CA LYS A 12 8.39 12.34 -8.55
C LYS A 12 7.49 13.24 -7.70
N LEU A 13 6.24 13.44 -8.11
CA LEU A 13 5.28 14.26 -7.38
C LEU A 13 5.00 13.69 -5.97
N LEU A 14 4.82 12.38 -5.86
CA LEU A 14 4.63 11.71 -4.57
C LEU A 14 5.87 11.84 -3.68
N GLY A 15 7.06 11.67 -4.26
CA GLY A 15 8.33 11.87 -3.53
C GLY A 15 8.46 13.27 -2.95
N GLU A 16 8.11 14.30 -3.73
CA GLU A 16 8.09 15.69 -3.26
C GLU A 16 7.13 15.90 -2.09
N GLN A 17 5.93 15.33 -2.16
CA GLN A 17 4.92 15.44 -1.10
C GLN A 17 5.41 14.89 0.25
N ILE A 18 6.11 13.76 0.22
CA ILE A 18 6.62 13.09 1.43
C ILE A 18 8.09 13.41 1.72
N LYS A 19 8.72 14.29 0.94
CA LYS A 19 10.13 14.70 1.06
C LYS A 19 11.10 13.51 0.97
N VAL A 20 10.85 12.60 0.05
CA VAL A 20 11.70 11.46 -0.29
C VAL A 20 12.27 11.65 -1.68
N ASP A 21 13.58 11.45 -1.82
CA ASP A 21 14.25 11.58 -3.12
C ASP A 21 13.79 10.50 -4.09
N VAL A 22 13.52 10.88 -5.32
CA VAL A 22 13.17 9.97 -6.41
C VAL A 22 14.29 9.99 -7.44
N TYR A 23 14.87 8.83 -7.69
CA TYR A 23 15.88 8.64 -8.74
C TYR A 23 15.21 8.20 -10.04
N SER A 24 15.53 8.86 -11.12
CA SER A 24 15.09 8.49 -12.47
C SER A 24 16.13 8.91 -13.51
N GLU A 25 16.19 8.20 -14.62
CA GLU A 25 17.07 8.55 -15.76
C GLU A 25 16.21 8.87 -16.98
N GLU A 26 16.26 10.11 -17.44
CA GLU A 26 15.51 10.56 -18.61
C GLU A 26 16.07 9.93 -19.89
N GLY A 27 15.18 9.39 -20.73
CA GLY A 27 15.54 8.77 -22.01
C GLY A 27 16.16 7.38 -21.93
N SER A 28 16.51 6.89 -20.75
CA SER A 28 17.00 5.52 -20.57
C SER A 28 15.83 4.53 -20.64
N LYS A 29 16.04 3.44 -21.39
CA LYS A 29 15.07 2.33 -21.54
C LYS A 29 15.60 1.02 -20.95
N ASP A 30 16.71 1.07 -20.21
CA ASP A 30 17.29 -0.10 -19.55
C ASP A 30 16.99 -0.07 -18.05
N PRO A 31 15.92 -0.78 -17.61
CA PRO A 31 15.51 -0.76 -16.21
C PRO A 31 16.54 -1.44 -15.28
N VAL A 32 17.34 -2.36 -15.79
CA VAL A 32 18.40 -3.02 -15.01
C VAL A 32 19.51 -2.04 -14.68
N SER A 33 19.95 -1.26 -15.68
CA SER A 33 20.98 -0.22 -15.49
C SER A 33 20.50 0.87 -14.53
N ILE A 34 19.26 1.37 -14.72
CA ILE A 34 18.64 2.37 -13.85
C ILE A 34 18.62 1.88 -12.41
N SER A 35 18.20 0.62 -12.18
CA SER A 35 18.13 0.03 -10.84
C SER A 35 19.51 -0.07 -10.18
N LYS A 36 20.56 -0.47 -10.92
CA LYS A 36 21.94 -0.47 -10.41
C LYS A 36 22.43 0.93 -10.05
N ASN A 37 22.17 1.90 -10.92
CA ASN A 37 22.59 3.27 -10.72
C ASN A 37 21.84 3.91 -9.53
N SER A 38 20.58 3.57 -9.32
CA SER A 38 19.82 4.03 -8.15
C SER A 38 20.43 3.57 -6.83
N LEU A 39 20.95 2.33 -6.77
CA LEU A 39 21.64 1.82 -5.58
C LEU A 39 22.98 2.57 -5.34
N LYS A 40 23.70 2.91 -6.40
CA LYS A 40 24.92 3.71 -6.30
C LYS A 40 24.59 5.12 -5.80
N TYR A 41 23.60 5.76 -6.40
CA TYR A 41 23.09 7.06 -5.95
C TYR A 41 22.70 7.06 -4.47
N ALA A 42 21.96 6.04 -4.04
CA ALA A 42 21.53 5.92 -2.65
C ALA A 42 22.73 5.84 -1.67
N LYS A 43 23.77 5.05 -2.02
CA LYS A 43 24.99 4.95 -1.20
C LYS A 43 25.71 6.28 -1.11
N GLU A 44 25.89 6.99 -2.24
CA GLU A 44 26.54 8.29 -2.30
C GLU A 44 25.80 9.36 -1.48
N ASN A 45 24.46 9.28 -1.47
CA ASN A 45 23.58 10.18 -0.73
C ASN A 45 23.18 9.68 0.67
N LYS A 46 23.87 8.64 1.18
CA LYS A 46 23.67 8.09 2.54
C LYS A 46 22.21 7.68 2.83
N LYS A 47 21.52 7.12 1.83
CA LYS A 47 20.18 6.58 2.00
C LYS A 47 20.25 5.15 2.53
N ASN A 48 19.41 4.83 3.50
CA ASN A 48 19.39 3.50 4.15
C ASN A 48 18.43 2.53 3.47
N ILE A 49 17.42 3.05 2.77
CA ILE A 49 16.36 2.27 2.13
C ILE A 49 16.23 2.74 0.69
N VAL A 50 16.10 1.79 -0.23
CA VAL A 50 15.77 2.04 -1.65
C VAL A 50 14.57 1.19 -1.99
N ILE A 51 13.53 1.83 -2.53
CA ILE A 51 12.35 1.15 -3.06
C ILE A 51 12.42 1.26 -4.58
N ILE A 52 12.46 0.11 -5.26
CA ILE A 52 12.51 0.04 -6.72
C ILE A 52 11.12 -0.26 -7.23
N ASP A 53 10.50 0.74 -7.90
CA ASP A 53 9.23 0.58 -8.58
C ASP A 53 9.46 -0.01 -9.98
N THR A 54 8.84 -1.15 -10.25
CA THR A 54 8.99 -1.88 -11.52
C THR A 54 7.72 -1.81 -12.36
N ALA A 55 7.84 -2.14 -13.64
CA ALA A 55 6.67 -2.27 -14.50
C ALA A 55 5.76 -3.40 -14.00
N GLY A 56 4.45 -3.14 -13.95
CA GLY A 56 3.41 -4.11 -13.66
C GLY A 56 2.45 -4.23 -14.84
N ARG A 57 2.14 -5.45 -15.26
CA ARG A 57 1.14 -5.74 -16.28
C ARG A 57 0.22 -6.86 -15.81
N LEU A 58 -1.02 -6.83 -16.26
CA LEU A 58 -2.01 -7.86 -15.96
C LEU A 58 -1.75 -9.15 -16.75
N ALA A 59 -1.11 -9.05 -17.92
CA ALA A 59 -0.76 -10.20 -18.73
C ALA A 59 0.64 -10.70 -18.36
N ILE A 60 0.77 -12.00 -18.18
CA ILE A 60 2.05 -12.68 -18.01
C ILE A 60 2.75 -12.61 -19.37
N ASP A 61 3.82 -11.81 -19.42
CA ASP A 61 4.66 -11.58 -20.60
C ASP A 61 6.08 -12.04 -20.25
N ASP A 62 6.61 -12.98 -21.03
CA ASP A 62 7.93 -13.55 -20.80
C ASP A 62 9.04 -12.48 -20.83
N VAL A 63 8.87 -11.44 -21.64
CA VAL A 63 9.84 -10.32 -21.70
C VAL A 63 9.87 -9.57 -20.40
N LEU A 64 8.70 -9.24 -19.85
CA LEU A 64 8.57 -8.56 -18.55
C LEU A 64 9.11 -9.44 -17.41
N MET A 65 8.78 -10.73 -17.42
CA MET A 65 9.22 -11.65 -16.39
C MET A 65 10.75 -11.80 -16.38
N ASN A 66 11.38 -11.87 -17.55
CA ASN A 66 12.83 -11.87 -17.68
C ASN A 66 13.45 -10.54 -17.22
N GLU A 67 12.84 -9.41 -17.57
CA GLU A 67 13.30 -8.07 -17.14
C GLU A 67 13.32 -7.97 -15.62
N ILE A 68 12.21 -8.34 -14.96
CA ILE A 68 12.11 -8.26 -13.49
C ILE A 68 13.09 -9.25 -12.83
N GLY A 69 13.26 -10.44 -13.40
CA GLY A 69 14.29 -11.39 -12.96
C GLY A 69 15.69 -10.80 -13.04
N ASN A 70 16.02 -10.15 -14.15
CA ASN A 70 17.31 -9.48 -14.33
C ASN A 70 17.52 -8.30 -13.34
N ILE A 71 16.47 -7.55 -13.03
CA ILE A 71 16.51 -6.50 -12.00
C ILE A 71 16.81 -7.12 -10.64
N LYS A 72 16.09 -8.18 -10.26
CA LYS A 72 16.30 -8.90 -9.01
C LYS A 72 17.77 -9.36 -8.88
N ASP A 73 18.28 -10.05 -9.90
CA ASP A 73 19.65 -10.58 -9.88
C ASP A 73 20.70 -9.46 -9.83
N ALA A 74 20.42 -8.34 -10.51
CA ALA A 74 21.31 -7.19 -10.57
C ALA A 74 21.36 -6.37 -9.28
N THR A 75 20.29 -6.36 -8.49
CA THR A 75 20.13 -5.51 -7.30
C THR A 75 20.20 -6.29 -6.01
N ASN A 76 19.97 -7.61 -6.05
CA ASN A 76 19.92 -8.49 -4.89
C ASN A 76 19.11 -7.88 -3.74
N PRO A 77 17.82 -7.63 -3.93
CA PRO A 77 16.99 -6.92 -2.94
C PRO A 77 16.85 -7.72 -1.65
N GLY A 78 16.81 -7.04 -0.52
CA GLY A 78 16.55 -7.67 0.77
C GLY A 78 15.10 -8.13 0.94
N GLU A 79 14.19 -7.57 0.15
CA GLU A 79 12.77 -7.91 0.16
C GLU A 79 12.13 -7.63 -1.19
N ILE A 80 11.26 -8.53 -1.63
CA ILE A 80 10.45 -8.40 -2.84
C ILE A 80 8.97 -8.45 -2.43
N LEU A 81 8.23 -7.38 -2.74
CA LEU A 81 6.80 -7.27 -2.46
C LEU A 81 6.01 -7.35 -3.78
N PHE A 82 5.08 -8.28 -3.83
CA PHE A 82 4.12 -8.37 -4.92
C PHE A 82 2.88 -7.54 -4.61
N VAL A 83 2.62 -6.53 -5.44
CA VAL A 83 1.46 -5.63 -5.27
C VAL A 83 0.33 -6.10 -6.17
N VAL A 84 -0.84 -6.34 -5.58
CA VAL A 84 -2.00 -6.86 -6.30
C VAL A 84 -3.29 -6.15 -5.89
N ASP A 85 -4.15 -5.93 -6.88
CA ASP A 85 -5.48 -5.37 -6.70
C ASP A 85 -6.44 -6.47 -6.19
N SER A 86 -7.06 -6.26 -5.02
CA SER A 86 -7.99 -7.21 -4.41
C SER A 86 -9.26 -7.46 -5.24
N MET A 87 -9.57 -6.55 -6.16
CA MET A 87 -10.79 -6.62 -6.99
C MET A 87 -10.61 -7.45 -8.29
N THR A 88 -9.38 -7.85 -8.63
CA THR A 88 -9.09 -8.57 -9.90
C THR A 88 -9.47 -10.06 -9.87
N GLY A 89 -9.95 -10.57 -8.75
CA GLY A 89 -10.47 -11.93 -8.65
C GLY A 89 -9.44 -13.03 -8.98
N GLN A 90 -9.85 -14.03 -9.79
CA GLN A 90 -9.00 -15.20 -10.11
C GLN A 90 -7.74 -14.84 -10.91
N ASP A 91 -7.78 -13.77 -11.71
CA ASP A 91 -6.61 -13.32 -12.49
C ASP A 91 -5.47 -12.86 -11.59
N ALA A 92 -5.78 -12.24 -10.45
CA ALA A 92 -4.81 -11.89 -9.43
C ALA A 92 -4.03 -13.10 -8.94
N VAL A 93 -4.71 -14.21 -8.76
CA VAL A 93 -4.14 -15.46 -8.24
C VAL A 93 -3.19 -16.09 -9.25
N ASN A 94 -3.61 -16.16 -10.51
CA ASN A 94 -2.78 -16.70 -11.61
C ASN A 94 -1.52 -15.85 -11.79
N THR A 95 -1.68 -14.53 -11.77
CA THR A 95 -0.57 -13.59 -11.85
C THR A 95 0.38 -13.74 -10.68
N ALA A 96 -0.14 -13.80 -9.43
CA ALA A 96 0.66 -13.99 -8.23
C ALA A 96 1.50 -15.28 -8.30
N LYS A 97 0.91 -16.38 -8.80
CA LYS A 97 1.62 -17.66 -8.96
C LYS A 97 2.77 -17.53 -9.94
N ALA A 98 2.54 -16.98 -11.14
CA ALA A 98 3.57 -16.80 -12.14
C ALA A 98 4.73 -15.92 -11.65
N PHE A 99 4.42 -14.81 -10.99
CA PHE A 99 5.45 -13.95 -10.38
C PHE A 99 6.20 -14.67 -9.26
N ASN A 100 5.52 -15.46 -8.44
CA ASN A 100 6.17 -16.23 -7.39
C ASN A 100 7.12 -17.30 -7.93
N ASP A 101 6.77 -17.97 -9.02
CA ASP A 101 7.59 -18.99 -9.66
C ASP A 101 8.92 -18.41 -10.19
N VAL A 102 8.94 -17.15 -10.64
CA VAL A 102 10.15 -16.48 -11.15
C VAL A 102 10.90 -15.74 -10.03
N LEU A 103 10.20 -14.96 -9.22
CA LEU A 103 10.81 -14.05 -8.26
C LEU A 103 10.97 -14.67 -6.88
N ASN A 104 10.14 -15.64 -6.52
CA ASN A 104 10.05 -16.14 -5.15
C ASN A 104 9.93 -14.96 -4.15
N PHE A 105 8.95 -14.07 -4.38
CA PHE A 105 8.77 -12.85 -3.59
C PHE A 105 8.51 -13.16 -2.09
N ASP A 106 8.77 -12.18 -1.23
CA ASP A 106 8.76 -12.36 0.24
C ASP A 106 7.40 -12.03 0.86
N GLY A 107 6.59 -11.23 0.19
CA GLY A 107 5.30 -10.82 0.72
C GLY A 107 4.39 -10.19 -0.32
N VAL A 108 3.14 -10.01 0.08
CA VAL A 108 2.08 -9.45 -0.76
C VAL A 108 1.56 -8.16 -0.15
N VAL A 109 1.28 -7.18 -1.01
CA VAL A 109 0.53 -5.97 -0.69
C VAL A 109 -0.80 -6.02 -1.42
N LEU A 110 -1.90 -6.04 -0.68
CA LEU A 110 -3.25 -5.98 -1.26
C LEU A 110 -3.71 -4.54 -1.36
N THR A 111 -4.05 -4.09 -2.55
CA THR A 111 -4.60 -2.75 -2.79
C THR A 111 -6.11 -2.79 -3.01
N LYS A 112 -6.76 -1.62 -2.93
CA LYS A 112 -8.20 -1.42 -3.16
C LYS A 112 -9.10 -2.24 -2.23
N LEU A 113 -8.65 -2.47 -1.01
CA LEU A 113 -9.43 -3.23 -0.05
C LEU A 113 -10.67 -2.47 0.45
N ASP A 114 -10.70 -1.15 0.26
CA ASP A 114 -11.88 -0.31 0.44
C ASP A 114 -13.03 -0.66 -0.51
N GLY A 115 -12.74 -1.16 -1.71
CA GLY A 115 -13.72 -1.67 -2.68
C GLY A 115 -14.10 -3.14 -2.47
N ASP A 116 -13.26 -3.94 -1.82
CA ASP A 116 -13.51 -5.36 -1.50
C ASP A 116 -14.14 -5.50 -0.12
N THR A 117 -15.47 -5.57 -0.07
CA THR A 117 -16.21 -5.62 1.19
C THR A 117 -15.93 -6.86 2.04
N ARG A 118 -15.46 -7.95 1.46
CA ARG A 118 -15.27 -9.23 2.16
C ARG A 118 -13.81 -9.70 2.26
N GLY A 119 -12.88 -9.15 1.48
CA GLY A 119 -11.47 -9.54 1.52
C GLY A 119 -11.17 -10.96 1.02
N GLY A 120 -12.04 -11.51 0.15
CA GLY A 120 -11.87 -12.87 -0.37
C GLY A 120 -10.58 -13.11 -1.14
N ALA A 121 -10.07 -12.07 -1.81
CA ALA A 121 -8.79 -12.13 -2.52
C ALA A 121 -7.61 -12.48 -1.59
N ALA A 122 -7.62 -11.98 -0.35
CA ALA A 122 -6.58 -12.27 0.64
C ALA A 122 -6.46 -13.77 0.91
N LEU A 123 -7.59 -14.44 1.13
CA LEU A 123 -7.64 -15.87 1.40
C LEU A 123 -7.15 -16.70 0.20
N THR A 124 -7.61 -16.34 -1.01
CA THR A 124 -7.26 -17.06 -2.22
C THR A 124 -5.78 -16.92 -2.57
N ILE A 125 -5.23 -15.70 -2.51
CA ILE A 125 -3.81 -15.46 -2.75
C ILE A 125 -2.95 -16.20 -1.71
N LYS A 126 -3.30 -16.11 -0.42
CA LYS A 126 -2.58 -16.82 0.63
C LYS A 126 -2.57 -18.32 0.41
N SER A 127 -3.68 -18.92 -0.03
CA SER A 127 -3.77 -20.37 -0.25
C SER A 127 -2.94 -20.84 -1.45
N VAL A 128 -2.81 -20.01 -2.50
CA VAL A 128 -2.14 -20.41 -3.75
C VAL A 128 -0.63 -20.18 -3.69
N VAL A 129 -0.18 -19.00 -3.24
CA VAL A 129 1.26 -18.67 -3.23
C VAL A 129 1.94 -18.95 -1.89
N ASN A 130 1.18 -19.18 -0.84
CA ASN A 130 1.65 -19.45 0.53
C ASN A 130 2.65 -18.38 1.05
N LYS A 131 2.54 -17.15 0.59
CA LYS A 131 3.34 -16.01 1.08
C LYS A 131 2.55 -15.16 2.06
N PRO A 132 3.21 -14.48 3.01
CA PRO A 132 2.52 -13.58 3.92
C PRO A 132 1.96 -12.37 3.17
N ILE A 133 0.77 -11.93 3.53
CA ILE A 133 0.31 -10.59 3.21
C ILE A 133 0.92 -9.67 4.27
N LYS A 134 1.59 -8.60 3.85
CA LYS A 134 2.29 -7.69 4.76
C LYS A 134 1.55 -6.38 4.95
N PHE A 135 1.01 -5.84 3.87
CA PHE A 135 0.33 -4.55 3.88
C PHE A 135 -0.98 -4.61 3.11
N ILE A 136 -1.87 -3.70 3.45
CA ILE A 136 -3.14 -3.46 2.76
C ILE A 136 -3.30 -1.98 2.44
N GLY A 137 -3.82 -1.68 1.25
CA GLY A 137 -4.21 -0.34 0.84
C GLY A 137 -5.73 -0.19 0.91
N ASN A 138 -6.18 0.76 1.71
CA ASN A 138 -7.59 1.05 1.99
C ASN A 138 -8.07 2.36 1.34
N GLY A 139 -7.37 2.87 0.35
CA GLY A 139 -7.72 4.12 -0.33
C GLY A 139 -6.58 4.67 -1.18
N GLU A 140 -6.77 5.86 -1.74
CA GLU A 140 -5.83 6.51 -2.67
C GLU A 140 -4.81 7.44 -1.99
N LYS A 141 -5.02 7.78 -0.73
CA LYS A 141 -4.12 8.67 0.01
C LYS A 141 -2.87 7.94 0.48
N LEU A 142 -1.78 8.68 0.67
CA LEU A 142 -0.50 8.14 1.12
C LEU A 142 -0.54 7.51 2.52
N ASP A 143 -1.45 7.96 3.36
CA ASP A 143 -1.71 7.44 4.70
C ASP A 143 -2.72 6.28 4.73
N ALA A 144 -3.28 5.89 3.58
CA ALA A 144 -4.24 4.80 3.47
C ALA A 144 -3.58 3.41 3.28
N ILE A 145 -2.42 3.21 3.90
CA ILE A 145 -1.72 1.93 3.95
C ILE A 145 -1.65 1.44 5.40
N ASP A 146 -2.05 0.19 5.63
CA ASP A 146 -2.04 -0.43 6.95
C ASP A 146 -1.24 -1.74 6.93
N ILE A 147 -0.77 -2.15 8.10
CA ILE A 147 -0.19 -3.49 8.30
C ILE A 147 -1.33 -4.52 8.22
N PHE A 148 -1.06 -5.65 7.60
CA PHE A 148 -2.03 -6.73 7.53
C PHE A 148 -2.11 -7.52 8.85
N TYR A 149 -3.30 -7.59 9.44
CA TYR A 149 -3.61 -8.38 10.62
C TYR A 149 -4.54 -9.53 10.24
N PRO A 150 -4.07 -10.79 10.28
CA PRO A 150 -4.86 -11.97 9.86
C PRO A 150 -6.19 -12.10 10.59
N GLU A 151 -6.21 -11.84 11.89
CA GLU A 151 -7.41 -11.94 12.74
C GLU A 151 -8.48 -10.95 12.30
N ARG A 152 -8.11 -9.69 12.08
CA ARG A 152 -9.03 -8.64 11.59
C ARG A 152 -9.58 -8.97 10.20
N MET A 153 -8.75 -9.57 9.35
CA MET A 153 -9.21 -10.01 8.04
C MET A 153 -10.16 -11.19 8.13
N ALA A 154 -9.93 -12.14 9.03
CA ALA A 154 -10.83 -13.24 9.28
C ALA A 154 -12.21 -12.75 9.79
N ASP A 155 -12.23 -11.82 10.73
CA ASP A 155 -13.46 -11.20 11.25
C ASP A 155 -14.23 -10.48 10.14
N ARG A 156 -13.53 -9.76 9.26
CA ARG A 156 -14.13 -9.10 8.09
C ARG A 156 -14.76 -10.12 7.12
N ILE A 157 -14.06 -11.21 6.80
CA ILE A 157 -14.55 -12.28 5.90
C ILE A 157 -15.79 -12.95 6.50
N LEU A 158 -15.81 -13.18 7.81
CA LEU A 158 -16.93 -13.79 8.55
C LEU A 158 -18.10 -12.82 8.76
N GLY A 159 -17.96 -11.55 8.39
CA GLY A 159 -19.00 -10.53 8.55
C GLY A 159 -19.17 -10.05 10.01
N MET A 160 -18.20 -10.33 10.88
CA MET A 160 -18.23 -9.86 12.28
C MET A 160 -17.83 -8.38 12.41
N GLY A 161 -17.34 -7.76 11.33
CA GLY A 161 -16.88 -6.38 11.28
C GLY A 161 -15.49 -6.20 11.90
N ASP A 162 -14.80 -5.17 11.50
CA ASP A 162 -13.51 -4.79 12.10
C ASP A 162 -13.74 -3.77 13.22
N VAL A 163 -14.24 -4.26 14.35
CA VAL A 163 -14.53 -3.42 15.53
C VAL A 163 -13.25 -2.84 16.12
N VAL A 164 -12.12 -3.54 16.02
CA VAL A 164 -10.84 -3.10 16.57
C VAL A 164 -10.31 -1.90 15.79
N SER A 165 -10.28 -1.97 14.46
CA SER A 165 -9.89 -0.82 13.63
C SER A 165 -10.82 0.38 13.81
N LEU A 166 -12.12 0.16 14.01
CA LEU A 166 -13.06 1.24 14.30
C LEU A 166 -12.74 1.93 15.61
N VAL A 167 -12.43 1.15 16.66
CA VAL A 167 -12.06 1.69 17.97
C VAL A 167 -10.72 2.43 17.92
N GLU A 168 -9.71 1.89 17.23
CA GLU A 168 -8.41 2.54 17.06
C GLU A 168 -8.54 3.88 16.32
N ARG A 169 -9.26 3.92 15.19
CA ARG A 169 -9.52 5.18 14.47
C ARG A 169 -10.33 6.17 15.32
N ALA A 170 -11.27 5.69 16.09
CA ALA A 170 -12.00 6.55 17.01
C ALA A 170 -11.09 7.12 18.12
N GLN A 171 -10.12 6.33 18.59
CA GLN A 171 -9.14 6.80 19.59
C GLN A 171 -8.16 7.83 19.00
N ASP A 172 -7.70 7.64 17.76
CA ASP A 172 -6.80 8.58 17.07
C ASP A 172 -7.46 9.94 16.79
N VAL A 173 -8.77 9.93 16.54
CA VAL A 173 -9.57 11.16 16.33
C VAL A 173 -10.01 11.78 17.67
N TYR A 174 -9.95 11.01 18.77
CA TYR A 174 -10.44 11.42 20.08
C TYR A 174 -9.46 12.35 20.78
N ASP A 175 -9.67 13.66 20.65
CA ASP A 175 -8.97 14.69 21.41
C ASP A 175 -9.58 14.77 22.82
N GLU A 176 -8.88 14.20 23.80
CA GLU A 176 -9.32 14.14 25.20
C GLU A 176 -9.61 15.54 25.78
N LYS A 177 -8.89 16.57 25.32
CA LYS A 177 -9.12 17.98 25.73
C LYS A 177 -10.45 18.48 25.20
N LYS A 178 -10.75 18.22 23.91
CA LYS A 178 -12.04 18.61 23.29
C LYS A 178 -13.22 17.88 23.93
N ALA A 179 -13.05 16.59 24.27
CA ALA A 179 -14.07 15.83 24.96
C ALA A 179 -14.36 16.35 26.37
N ARG A 180 -13.34 16.74 27.13
CA ARG A 180 -13.51 17.37 28.47
C ARG A 180 -14.16 18.74 28.36
N GLU A 181 -13.83 19.55 27.36
CA GLU A 181 -14.49 20.82 27.09
C GLU A 181 -15.96 20.64 26.69
N LEU A 182 -16.25 19.65 25.87
CA LEU A 182 -17.60 19.29 25.45
C LEU A 182 -18.45 18.88 26.66
N SER A 183 -17.92 18.00 27.52
CA SER A 183 -18.59 17.58 28.75
C SER A 183 -18.90 18.77 29.67
N LYS A 184 -17.97 19.71 29.81
CA LYS A 184 -18.19 20.95 30.60
C LYS A 184 -19.25 21.86 29.97
N LYS A 185 -19.36 21.92 28.64
CA LYS A 185 -20.35 22.74 27.93
C LYS A 185 -21.74 22.11 27.99
N ILE A 186 -21.84 20.77 27.87
CA ILE A 186 -23.09 20.02 28.06
C ILE A 186 -23.62 20.23 29.51
N ALA A 187 -22.75 20.07 30.52
CA ALA A 187 -23.12 20.27 31.89
C ALA A 187 -23.61 21.72 32.22
N LYS A 188 -23.16 22.69 31.42
CA LYS A 188 -23.59 24.09 31.53
C LYS A 188 -24.78 24.48 30.64
N ASN A 189 -25.43 23.51 30.02
CA ASN A 189 -26.56 23.70 29.07
C ASN A 189 -26.27 24.67 27.91
N LYS A 190 -24.99 24.75 27.48
CA LYS A 190 -24.49 25.59 26.38
C LYS A 190 -24.22 24.78 25.10
N PHE A 191 -24.90 23.67 24.93
CA PHE A 191 -24.79 22.81 23.73
C PHE A 191 -25.74 23.33 22.65
N GLY A 192 -25.19 24.03 21.64
CA GLY A 192 -25.97 24.57 20.51
C GLY A 192 -25.82 23.69 19.25
N PHE A 193 -26.69 23.96 18.27
CA PHE A 193 -26.75 23.26 16.99
C PHE A 193 -25.43 23.33 16.22
N ASP A 194 -24.67 24.41 16.32
CA ASP A 194 -23.36 24.58 15.69
C ASP A 194 -22.32 23.57 16.21
N TYR A 195 -22.40 23.20 17.49
CA TYR A 195 -21.53 22.16 18.06
C TYR A 195 -21.88 20.77 17.54
N PHE A 196 -23.14 20.47 17.33
CA PHE A 196 -23.60 19.22 16.76
C PHE A 196 -23.14 19.08 15.31
N LEU A 197 -23.23 20.13 14.49
CA LEU A 197 -22.72 20.15 13.12
C LEU A 197 -21.20 19.95 13.05
N ASN A 198 -20.45 20.56 13.96
CA ASN A 198 -19.00 20.38 14.02
C ASN A 198 -18.61 18.94 14.39
N GLN A 199 -19.36 18.24 15.22
CA GLN A 199 -19.12 16.84 15.53
C GLN A 199 -19.43 15.91 14.33
N ILE A 200 -20.52 16.17 13.60
CA ILE A 200 -20.83 15.39 12.39
C ILE A 200 -19.73 15.56 11.33
N ASN A 201 -19.16 16.75 11.19
CA ASN A 201 -18.07 17.01 10.24
C ASN A 201 -16.72 16.40 10.65
N GLN A 202 -16.53 15.98 11.90
CA GLN A 202 -15.35 15.27 12.37
C GLN A 202 -15.43 13.74 12.18
N ILE A 203 -16.65 13.21 11.93
CA ILE A 203 -16.90 11.78 11.72
C ILE A 203 -16.84 11.41 10.22
N LYS A 204 -16.77 12.42 9.33
CA LYS A 204 -16.61 12.28 7.88
C LYS A 204 -15.15 12.25 7.51
#